data_8dae2a3ec942f91274571f210fb58822
#
_entry.id   8dae2a3ec942f91274571f210fb58822
#
_cell.length_a   1.000
_cell.length_b   1.000
_cell.length_c   1.000
_cell.angle_alpha   90.00
_cell.angle_beta   90.00
_cell.angle_gamma   90.00
#
_symmetry.space_group_name_H-M   'P 1'
#
loop_
_entity.id
_entity.type
_entity.pdbx_description
1 polymer ?
#
loop_
_entity_poly.entity_id
_entity_poly.type
_entity_poly.pdbx_seq_one_letter_code
_entity_poly.pdbx_strand_id
1 'polypeptide(L)'
;IGEVLAVLPPEEIYASTGIQFQQFNTLYQLWAHVRDGLSDRATHLLLMPDFCHHLLCGSLVSERTNASTTQLLDARSGRWDDQLFDRLHLPRHLMPDIVAAGTVLGTLRPELGGERDVTPVSVVAPGTHDTASAVAGTPLAPGWAFISSGTWSLVGVERDEPLLSE
;
A
#
# COMPACT_ATOMS: atom_id res chain seq x y z
N ILE A 1 11.94 -0.94 14.41
CA ILE A 1 11.64 -2.38 14.22
C ILE A 1 11.69 -3.12 15.56
N GLY A 2 12.83 -3.12 16.28
CA GLY A 2 12.99 -3.92 17.49
C GLY A 2 11.88 -3.76 18.54
N GLU A 3 11.37 -2.56 18.75
CA GLU A 3 10.26 -2.30 19.67
C GLU A 3 8.96 -2.99 19.25
N VAL A 4 8.64 -2.95 17.95
CA VAL A 4 7.45 -3.63 17.40
C VAL A 4 7.60 -5.15 17.55
N LEU A 5 8.78 -5.69 17.21
CA LEU A 5 9.04 -7.13 17.30
C LEU A 5 9.11 -7.64 18.76
N ALA A 6 9.29 -6.75 19.73
CA ALA A 6 9.18 -7.08 21.16
C ALA A 6 7.71 -7.24 21.61
N VAL A 7 6.76 -6.63 20.90
CA VAL A 7 5.31 -6.73 21.16
C VAL A 7 4.66 -7.85 20.35
N LEU A 8 5.08 -8.00 19.09
CA LEU A 8 4.50 -8.95 18.16
C LEU A 8 5.62 -9.72 17.44
N PRO A 9 5.69 -11.06 17.56
CA PRO A 9 6.71 -11.87 16.92
C PRO A 9 6.76 -11.70 15.40
N PRO A 10 7.95 -11.69 14.79
CA PRO A 10 8.08 -11.50 13.35
C PRO A 10 7.33 -12.56 12.52
N GLU A 11 7.26 -13.80 13.02
CA GLU A 11 6.57 -14.90 12.37
C GLU A 11 5.07 -14.62 12.22
N GLU A 12 4.45 -14.01 13.23
CA GLU A 12 3.04 -13.65 13.19
C GLU A 12 2.77 -12.53 12.18
N ILE A 13 3.63 -11.50 12.14
CA ILE A 13 3.52 -10.41 11.16
C ILE A 13 3.69 -10.95 9.74
N TYR A 14 4.70 -11.80 9.53
CA TYR A 14 4.96 -12.37 8.22
C TYR A 14 3.84 -13.31 7.76
N ALA A 15 3.34 -14.17 8.66
CA ALA A 15 2.24 -15.09 8.36
C ALA A 15 0.94 -14.42 7.90
N SER A 16 0.73 -13.16 8.29
CA SER A 16 -0.38 -12.34 7.79
C SER A 16 -0.01 -11.60 6.51
N THR A 17 1.11 -10.88 6.51
CA THR A 17 1.41 -9.87 5.49
C THR A 17 2.27 -10.38 4.33
N GLY A 18 3.13 -11.39 4.56
CA GLY A 18 4.10 -11.90 3.59
C GLY A 18 5.17 -10.89 3.19
N ILE A 19 5.31 -9.79 3.92
CA ILE A 19 6.19 -8.68 3.56
C ILE A 19 7.49 -8.73 4.36
N GLN A 20 8.61 -8.54 3.66
CA GLN A 20 9.94 -8.46 4.25
C GLN A 20 10.06 -7.29 5.22
N PHE A 21 10.79 -7.50 6.32
CA PHE A 21 11.00 -6.51 7.38
C PHE A 21 12.00 -5.45 6.95
N GLN A 22 11.49 -4.26 6.62
CA GLN A 22 12.30 -3.11 6.24
C GLN A 22 11.95 -1.90 7.12
N GLN A 23 12.95 -1.10 7.48
CA GLN A 23 12.75 0.06 8.37
C GLN A 23 11.75 1.09 7.81
N PHE A 24 11.60 1.15 6.51
CA PHE A 24 10.71 2.07 5.80
C PHE A 24 9.28 1.53 5.63
N ASN A 25 8.96 0.30 6.07
CA ASN A 25 7.57 -0.16 6.01
C ASN A 25 6.70 0.74 6.89
N THR A 26 5.53 1.07 6.41
CA THR A 26 4.60 2.02 7.06
C THR A 26 4.24 1.59 8.48
N LEU A 27 4.18 0.30 8.77
CA LEU A 27 3.97 -0.24 10.11
C LEU A 27 4.92 0.40 11.13
N TYR A 28 6.24 0.42 10.84
CA TYR A 28 7.23 0.96 11.77
C TYR A 28 7.22 2.48 11.84
N GLN A 29 6.92 3.14 10.72
CA GLN A 29 6.77 4.58 10.69
C GLN A 29 5.55 5.03 11.51
N LEU A 30 4.41 4.35 11.33
CA LEU A 30 3.19 4.66 12.07
C LEU A 30 3.38 4.39 13.57
N TRP A 31 4.03 3.27 13.92
CA TRP A 31 4.41 2.99 15.31
C TRP A 31 5.21 4.13 15.94
N ALA A 32 6.25 4.62 15.23
CA ALA A 32 7.07 5.72 15.71
C ALA A 32 6.24 7.00 15.87
N HIS A 33 5.40 7.35 14.89
CA HIS A 33 4.54 8.54 14.97
C HIS A 33 3.54 8.47 16.13
N VAL A 34 2.95 7.31 16.38
CA VAL A 34 2.04 7.14 17.54
C VAL A 34 2.78 7.36 18.85
N ARG A 35 3.95 6.75 19.00
CA ARG A 35 4.80 6.91 20.19
C ARG A 35 5.25 8.35 20.39
N ASP A 36 5.63 9.04 19.33
CA ASP A 36 6.17 10.41 19.39
C ASP A 36 5.08 11.49 19.48
N GLY A 37 3.80 11.09 19.54
CA GLY A 37 2.65 11.97 19.67
C GLY A 37 2.00 12.33 18.36
N LEU A 38 1.40 11.35 17.70
CA LEU A 38 0.57 11.58 16.51
C LEU A 38 -0.53 12.60 16.84
N SER A 39 -0.72 13.57 15.95
CA SER A 39 -1.72 14.62 16.15
C SER A 39 -3.14 14.04 16.22
N ASP A 40 -3.91 14.45 17.24
CA ASP A 40 -5.35 14.12 17.39
C ASP A 40 -6.20 14.69 16.21
N ARG A 41 -5.64 15.60 15.43
CA ARG A 41 -6.28 16.16 14.22
C ARG A 41 -6.06 15.30 12.99
N ALA A 42 -5.22 14.27 13.05
CA ALA A 42 -5.01 13.36 11.94
C ALA A 42 -6.30 12.55 11.69
N THR A 43 -6.79 12.60 10.46
CA THR A 43 -8.02 11.90 10.05
C THR A 43 -7.76 10.80 9.03
N HIS A 44 -6.69 10.91 8.25
CA HIS A 44 -6.33 9.95 7.21
C HIS A 44 -4.82 9.81 7.12
N LEU A 45 -4.37 8.60 6.83
CA LEU A 45 -3.02 8.29 6.39
C LEU A 45 -3.09 7.94 4.91
N LEU A 46 -2.41 8.70 4.07
CA LEU A 46 -2.33 8.44 2.64
C LEU A 46 -0.89 8.11 2.26
N LEU A 47 -0.71 7.07 1.48
CA LEU A 47 0.56 6.82 0.81
C LEU A 47 0.78 7.90 -0.26
N MET A 48 2.03 8.16 -0.63
CA MET A 48 2.36 9.29 -1.51
C MET A 48 1.56 9.30 -2.84
N PRO A 49 1.38 8.18 -3.56
CA PRO A 49 0.53 8.17 -4.75
C PRO A 49 -0.94 8.46 -4.45
N ASP A 50 -1.46 7.93 -3.34
CA ASP A 50 -2.85 8.16 -2.93
C ASP A 50 -3.06 9.62 -2.55
N PHE A 51 -2.05 10.27 -1.94
CA PHE A 51 -2.05 11.70 -1.69
C PHE A 51 -2.08 12.51 -3.00
N CYS A 52 -1.33 12.11 -4.03
CA CYS A 52 -1.42 12.72 -5.35
C CYS A 52 -2.83 12.56 -5.95
N HIS A 53 -3.45 11.39 -5.83
CA HIS A 53 -4.83 11.18 -6.25
C HIS A 53 -5.80 12.10 -5.49
N HIS A 54 -5.59 12.25 -4.17
CA HIS A 54 -6.39 13.20 -3.37
C HIS A 54 -6.26 14.64 -3.87
N LEU A 55 -5.06 15.08 -4.20
CA LEU A 55 -4.86 16.43 -4.78
C LEU A 55 -5.56 16.57 -6.14
N LEU A 56 -5.54 15.53 -6.96
CA LEU A 56 -6.13 15.55 -8.30
C LEU A 56 -7.66 15.54 -8.29
N CYS A 57 -8.30 14.73 -7.46
CA CYS A 57 -9.75 14.51 -7.51
C CYS A 57 -10.45 14.46 -6.15
N GLY A 58 -9.72 14.61 -5.04
CA GLY A 58 -10.29 14.55 -3.69
C GLY A 58 -10.48 13.15 -3.13
N SER A 59 -10.08 12.10 -3.84
CA SER A 59 -10.21 10.72 -3.38
C SER A 59 -9.43 10.46 -2.09
N LEU A 60 -10.00 9.65 -1.19
CA LEU A 60 -9.39 9.23 0.07
C LEU A 60 -9.43 7.70 0.15
N VAL A 61 -8.62 7.06 -0.67
CA VAL A 61 -8.49 5.59 -0.76
C VAL A 61 -7.03 5.20 -0.79
N SER A 62 -6.73 3.93 -0.56
CA SER A 62 -5.39 3.35 -0.74
C SER A 62 -5.41 2.32 -1.88
N GLU A 63 -4.50 2.45 -2.83
CA GLU A 63 -4.38 1.48 -3.90
C GLU A 63 -3.65 0.23 -3.39
N ARG A 64 -4.22 -0.95 -3.72
CA ARG A 64 -3.83 -2.25 -3.17
C ARG A 64 -2.35 -2.59 -3.33
N THR A 65 -1.75 -2.34 -4.50
CA THR A 65 -0.35 -2.75 -4.73
C THR A 65 0.63 -2.01 -3.84
N ASN A 66 0.35 -0.73 -3.58
CA ASN A 66 1.15 0.06 -2.66
C ASN A 66 0.79 -0.21 -1.19
N ALA A 67 -0.50 -0.37 -0.89
CA ALA A 67 -0.96 -0.74 0.45
C ALA A 67 -0.33 -2.06 0.92
N SER A 68 -0.08 -3.03 0.03
CA SER A 68 0.57 -4.29 0.38
C SER A 68 1.99 -4.11 0.92
N THR A 69 2.71 -3.06 0.50
CA THR A 69 4.07 -2.80 0.97
C THR A 69 4.15 -2.28 2.40
N THR A 70 3.03 -1.87 2.97
CA THR A 70 2.95 -1.24 4.30
C THR A 70 3.29 -2.18 5.45
N GLN A 71 3.21 -3.50 5.23
CA GLN A 71 3.25 -4.53 6.27
C GLN A 71 2.07 -4.41 7.27
N LEU A 72 0.93 -3.87 6.80
CA LEU A 72 -0.31 -3.71 7.56
C LEU A 72 -1.53 -4.32 6.83
N LEU A 73 -1.31 -4.91 5.64
CA LEU A 73 -2.34 -5.55 4.83
C LEU A 73 -2.25 -7.07 4.99
N ASP A 74 -3.37 -7.73 5.29
CA ASP A 74 -3.47 -9.18 5.22
C ASP A 74 -3.41 -9.65 3.76
N ALA A 75 -2.41 -10.47 3.44
CA ALA A 75 -2.11 -10.86 2.07
C ALA A 75 -3.18 -11.78 1.45
N ARG A 76 -3.97 -12.50 2.27
CA ARG A 76 -5.02 -13.41 1.78
C ARG A 76 -6.31 -12.66 1.48
N SER A 77 -6.74 -11.80 2.41
CA SER A 77 -7.99 -11.04 2.24
C SER A 77 -7.82 -9.78 1.40
N GLY A 78 -6.60 -9.24 1.30
CA GLY A 78 -6.31 -7.96 0.67
C GLY A 78 -6.93 -6.78 1.40
N ARG A 79 -7.15 -6.89 2.71
CA ARG A 79 -7.69 -5.87 3.61
C ARG A 79 -6.65 -5.49 4.65
N TRP A 80 -6.84 -4.32 5.27
CA TRP A 80 -6.06 -3.99 6.45
C TRP A 80 -6.24 -5.06 7.53
N ASP A 81 -5.14 -5.48 8.14
CA ASP A 81 -5.15 -6.50 9.20
C ASP A 81 -5.51 -5.88 10.55
N ASP A 82 -6.80 -5.91 10.89
CA ASP A 82 -7.31 -5.34 12.14
C ASP A 82 -6.63 -5.92 13.38
N GLN A 83 -6.15 -7.19 13.33
CA GLN A 83 -5.44 -7.80 14.46
C GLN A 83 -4.07 -7.17 14.69
N LEU A 84 -3.33 -6.82 13.62
CA LEU A 84 -2.07 -6.07 13.73
C LEU A 84 -2.30 -4.70 14.34
N PHE A 85 -3.33 -3.98 13.88
CA PHE A 85 -3.69 -2.67 14.43
C PHE A 85 -4.02 -2.74 15.91
N ASP A 86 -4.86 -3.69 16.32
CA ASP A 86 -5.29 -3.85 17.72
C ASP A 86 -4.11 -4.21 18.63
N ARG A 87 -3.31 -5.21 18.25
CA ARG A 87 -2.19 -5.70 19.08
C ARG A 87 -1.06 -4.69 19.20
N LEU A 88 -0.85 -3.88 18.16
CA LEU A 88 0.17 -2.82 18.16
C LEU A 88 -0.40 -1.46 18.59
N HIS A 89 -1.67 -1.39 18.97
CA HIS A 89 -2.35 -0.14 19.34
C HIS A 89 -2.20 0.97 18.29
N LEU A 90 -2.26 0.60 17.01
CA LEU A 90 -2.16 1.53 15.90
C LEU A 90 -3.54 2.10 15.53
N PRO A 91 -3.62 3.35 15.07
CA PRO A 91 -4.89 4.02 14.77
C PRO A 91 -5.50 3.52 13.46
N ARG A 92 -6.22 2.39 13.51
CA ARG A 92 -6.89 1.77 12.35
C ARG A 92 -7.81 2.74 11.59
N HIS A 93 -8.43 3.68 12.32
CA HIS A 93 -9.36 4.67 11.76
C HIS A 93 -8.70 5.65 10.75
N LEU A 94 -7.38 5.75 10.74
CA LEU A 94 -6.65 6.58 9.77
C LEU A 94 -6.50 5.90 8.41
N MET A 95 -6.68 4.58 8.34
CA MET A 95 -6.44 3.81 7.12
C MET A 95 -7.66 3.85 6.21
N PRO A 96 -7.51 4.39 4.97
CA PRO A 96 -8.60 4.48 4.01
C PRO A 96 -9.02 3.10 3.48
N ASP A 97 -10.14 3.08 2.76
CA ASP A 97 -10.58 1.88 2.04
C ASP A 97 -9.59 1.49 0.95
N ILE A 98 -9.43 0.18 0.75
CA ILE A 98 -8.56 -0.38 -0.29
C ILE A 98 -9.31 -0.46 -1.61
N VAL A 99 -8.66 -0.01 -2.68
CA VAL A 99 -9.15 -0.14 -4.05
C VAL A 99 -8.16 -0.90 -4.93
N ALA A 100 -8.66 -1.54 -5.97
CA ALA A 100 -7.82 -2.21 -6.95
C ALA A 100 -7.24 -1.22 -7.96
N ALA A 101 -6.10 -1.56 -8.56
CA ALA A 101 -5.62 -0.88 -9.74
C ALA A 101 -6.68 -0.89 -10.85
N GLY A 102 -6.79 0.20 -11.61
CA GLY A 102 -7.84 0.40 -12.62
C GLY A 102 -9.13 1.04 -12.08
N THR A 103 -9.26 1.25 -10.78
CA THR A 103 -10.44 1.92 -10.19
C THR A 103 -10.50 3.39 -10.60
N VAL A 104 -11.67 3.83 -11.10
CA VAL A 104 -11.94 5.25 -11.35
C VAL A 104 -12.20 5.93 -10.01
N LEU A 105 -11.35 6.88 -9.65
CA LEU A 105 -11.38 7.58 -8.35
C LEU A 105 -12.28 8.82 -8.36
N GLY A 106 -12.49 9.40 -9.51
CA GLY A 106 -13.29 10.62 -9.68
C GLY A 106 -12.88 11.39 -10.92
N THR A 107 -13.32 12.64 -10.99
CA THR A 107 -12.99 13.57 -12.06
C THR A 107 -11.92 14.55 -11.60
N LEU A 108 -10.99 14.88 -12.48
CA LEU A 108 -9.97 15.89 -12.23
C LEU A 108 -10.63 17.20 -11.76
N ARG A 109 -10.08 17.78 -10.70
CA ARG A 109 -10.57 19.04 -10.15
C ARG A 109 -10.51 20.15 -11.21
N PRO A 110 -11.57 20.94 -11.38
CA PRO A 110 -11.64 21.97 -12.42
C PRO A 110 -10.46 22.96 -12.40
N GLU A 111 -10.01 23.34 -11.21
CA GLU A 111 -8.89 24.25 -11.02
C GLU A 111 -7.55 23.75 -11.56
N LEU A 112 -7.42 22.45 -11.79
CA LEU A 112 -6.22 21.82 -12.37
C LEU A 112 -6.30 21.72 -13.90
N GLY A 113 -7.48 21.90 -14.48
CA GLY A 113 -7.70 21.86 -15.94
C GLY A 113 -7.24 23.11 -16.71
N GLY A 114 -6.93 24.20 -16.00
CA GLY A 114 -6.55 25.47 -16.60
C GLY A 114 -7.71 26.15 -17.33
N GLU A 115 -7.39 27.11 -18.24
CA GLU A 115 -8.37 27.87 -19.04
C GLU A 115 -8.99 27.05 -20.21
N ARG A 116 -8.63 25.79 -20.34
CA ARG A 116 -9.14 24.94 -21.42
C ARG A 116 -10.49 24.36 -21.02
N ASP A 117 -11.46 24.47 -21.93
CA ASP A 117 -12.72 23.74 -21.85
C ASP A 117 -12.41 22.24 -22.07
N VAL A 118 -11.87 21.61 -21.02
CA VAL A 118 -11.53 20.18 -21.05
C VAL A 118 -12.76 19.37 -20.70
N THR A 119 -13.08 18.43 -21.56
CA THR A 119 -13.98 17.31 -21.26
C THR A 119 -13.62 16.73 -19.89
N PRO A 120 -14.58 16.31 -19.06
CA PRO A 120 -14.27 15.73 -17.77
C PRO A 120 -13.21 14.64 -17.88
N VAL A 121 -12.04 14.85 -17.26
CA VAL A 121 -10.94 13.89 -17.25
C VAL A 121 -11.10 12.98 -16.05
N SER A 122 -11.22 11.67 -16.28
CA SER A 122 -11.27 10.69 -15.21
C SER A 122 -9.90 10.50 -14.58
N VAL A 123 -9.83 10.49 -13.26
CA VAL A 123 -8.66 10.08 -12.49
C VAL A 123 -8.81 8.61 -12.15
N VAL A 124 -7.84 7.80 -12.56
CA VAL A 124 -7.84 6.35 -12.37
C VAL A 124 -6.63 5.96 -11.53
N ALA A 125 -6.82 5.10 -10.53
CA ALA A 125 -5.71 4.53 -9.77
C ALA A 125 -4.95 3.51 -10.63
N PRO A 126 -3.68 3.75 -11.01
CA PRO A 126 -2.84 2.69 -11.57
C PRO A 126 -2.39 1.73 -10.48
N GLY A 127 -1.63 0.68 -10.83
CA GLY A 127 -0.81 0.00 -9.84
C GLY A 127 0.28 0.97 -9.35
N THR A 128 0.17 1.46 -8.13
CA THR A 128 1.01 2.56 -7.65
C THR A 128 2.34 2.11 -7.04
N HIS A 129 2.53 0.81 -6.84
CA HIS A 129 3.82 0.22 -6.52
C HIS A 129 4.56 -0.08 -7.83
N ASP A 130 5.67 0.61 -8.08
CA ASP A 130 6.45 0.55 -9.32
C ASP A 130 6.87 -0.88 -9.70
N THR A 131 7.40 -1.65 -8.74
CA THR A 131 7.82 -3.03 -8.98
C THR A 131 6.62 -3.92 -9.30
N ALA A 132 5.48 -3.78 -8.60
CA ALA A 132 4.28 -4.55 -8.92
C ALA A 132 3.77 -4.23 -10.33
N SER A 133 3.81 -2.97 -10.74
CA SER A 133 3.45 -2.55 -12.10
C SER A 133 4.43 -3.10 -13.14
N ALA A 134 5.73 -3.11 -12.84
CA ALA A 134 6.74 -3.69 -13.72
C ALA A 134 6.53 -5.20 -13.92
N VAL A 135 6.23 -5.93 -12.83
CA VAL A 135 5.91 -7.37 -12.89
C VAL A 135 4.65 -7.61 -13.70
N ALA A 136 3.57 -6.87 -13.41
CA ALA A 136 2.30 -7.00 -14.14
C ALA A 136 2.43 -6.66 -15.64
N GLY A 137 3.34 -5.75 -16.00
CA GLY A 137 3.62 -5.39 -17.38
C GLY A 137 4.58 -6.34 -18.11
N THR A 138 5.16 -7.31 -17.41
CA THR A 138 6.11 -8.26 -17.99
C THR A 138 5.34 -9.45 -18.59
N PRO A 139 5.58 -9.83 -19.85
CA PRO A 139 4.89 -10.96 -20.49
C PRO A 139 5.47 -12.29 -19.99
N LEU A 140 5.09 -12.70 -18.79
CA LEU A 140 5.52 -13.95 -18.17
C LEU A 140 4.69 -15.12 -18.72
N ALA A 141 5.37 -16.19 -19.11
CA ALA A 141 4.71 -17.46 -19.38
C ALA A 141 4.49 -18.25 -18.07
N PRO A 142 3.48 -19.12 -17.99
CA PRO A 142 3.25 -19.97 -16.83
C PRO A 142 4.52 -20.72 -16.44
N GLY A 143 4.87 -20.69 -15.15
CA GLY A 143 6.06 -21.35 -14.61
C GLY A 143 7.37 -20.59 -14.79
N TRP A 144 7.34 -19.37 -15.34
CA TRP A 144 8.52 -18.53 -15.43
C TRP A 144 8.72 -17.73 -14.13
N ALA A 145 10.00 -17.46 -13.84
CA ALA A 145 10.41 -16.52 -12.82
C ALA A 145 10.78 -15.18 -13.47
N PHE A 146 10.61 -14.10 -12.73
CA PHE A 146 11.10 -12.78 -13.10
C PHE A 146 12.25 -12.32 -12.23
N ILE A 147 13.08 -11.45 -12.76
CA ILE A 147 14.08 -10.70 -12.01
C ILE A 147 13.86 -9.22 -12.31
N SER A 148 13.40 -8.46 -11.32
CA SER A 148 13.35 -7.00 -11.39
C SER A 148 14.64 -6.46 -10.81
N SER A 149 15.53 -5.99 -11.68
CA SER A 149 16.87 -5.52 -11.28
C SER A 149 16.98 -4.01 -11.45
N GLY A 150 17.05 -3.30 -10.33
CA GLY A 150 17.20 -1.85 -10.22
C GLY A 150 18.07 -1.51 -9.03
N THR A 151 17.67 -0.54 -8.22
CA THR A 151 18.29 -0.25 -6.92
C THR A 151 18.25 -1.49 -6.01
N TRP A 152 17.17 -2.25 -6.11
CA TRP A 152 16.99 -3.58 -5.52
C TRP A 152 16.93 -4.63 -6.63
N SER A 153 17.26 -5.86 -6.30
CA SER A 153 17.05 -7.01 -7.17
C SER A 153 16.03 -7.94 -6.52
N LEU A 154 14.86 -8.03 -7.14
CA LEU A 154 13.77 -8.88 -6.70
C LEU A 154 13.64 -10.06 -7.64
N VAL A 155 13.60 -11.26 -7.09
CA VAL A 155 13.37 -12.50 -7.83
C VAL A 155 12.04 -13.09 -7.37
N GLY A 156 11.17 -13.42 -8.30
CA GLY A 156 9.85 -13.92 -7.95
C GLY A 156 9.21 -14.77 -9.03
N VAL A 157 8.08 -15.34 -8.65
CA VAL A 157 7.18 -16.11 -9.51
C VAL A 157 5.76 -15.62 -9.30
N GLU A 158 4.95 -15.68 -10.35
CA GLU A 158 3.51 -15.43 -10.25
C GLU A 158 2.80 -16.65 -9.65
N ARG A 159 1.88 -16.42 -8.73
CA ARG A 159 1.09 -17.45 -8.07
C ARG A 159 -0.34 -16.97 -7.86
N ASP A 160 -1.28 -17.92 -7.88
CA ASP A 160 -2.71 -17.64 -7.61
C ASP A 160 -2.96 -17.28 -6.14
N GLU A 161 -2.12 -17.79 -5.23
CA GLU A 161 -2.24 -17.57 -3.80
C GLU A 161 -0.89 -17.18 -3.17
N PRO A 162 -0.89 -16.33 -2.13
CA PRO A 162 0.33 -15.96 -1.41
C PRO A 162 0.94 -17.18 -0.70
N LEU A 163 2.26 -17.31 -0.77
CA LEU A 163 3.02 -18.30 0.00
C LEU A 163 3.52 -17.62 1.28
N LEU A 164 2.90 -17.96 2.41
CA LEU A 164 3.16 -17.36 3.73
C LEU A 164 3.78 -18.37 4.73
N SER A 165 4.36 -19.45 4.22
CA SER A 165 5.13 -20.40 5.04
C SER A 165 6.59 -19.98 5.14
N GLU A 166 7.21 -20.32 6.28
CA GLU A 166 8.66 -20.26 6.46
C GLU A 166 9.40 -21.14 5.46
#